data_d4a0210237abeeaaa26aa576e01ba0a7
#
_entry.id   d4a0210237abeeaaa26aa576e01ba0a7
#
_cell.length_a   1.000
_cell.length_b   1.000
_cell.length_c   1.000
_cell.angle_alpha   90.00
_cell.angle_beta   90.00
_cell.angle_gamma   90.00
#
_symmetry.space_group_name_H-M   'P 1'
#
loop_
_entity.id
_entity.type
_entity.pdbx_description
1 polymer ?
#
loop_
_entity_poly.entity_id
_entity_poly.type
_entity_poly.pdbx_seq_one_letter_code
_entity_poly.pdbx_strand_id
1 'polypeptide(L)'
;MLDDKLIGLLGGAFDPIHNAHISIAEECIKKIGLKKIIFIPTGSSANKKLTNYNHRLEMVSLVCNNPNFQVSDFEIKKYLNKKEISYTIDTLKFFSKDSKFTLCFILGSDAFSSINSWYKWKDLLNYTHLIIIERSNNQLNSDDMPNEVQDFLISNTTKDINALKKNKNGYIYTLPTVFYENSSTEIKNKLKKNASTRKMLPEIIREYILRHKLYSVTGHIK
;
A
#
# COMPACT_ATOMS: atom_id res chain seq x y z
N MET A 1 17.24 4.06 22.36
CA MET A 1 16.90 4.81 21.12
C MET A 1 16.74 3.85 19.93
N LEU A 2 15.71 2.99 19.98
CA LEU A 2 15.31 2.09 18.86
C LEU A 2 14.06 2.62 18.12
N ASP A 3 13.45 3.70 18.65
CA ASP A 3 12.13 4.19 18.17
C ASP A 3 12.13 4.80 16.75
N ASP A 4 13.28 5.23 16.23
CA ASP A 4 13.36 5.96 14.96
C ASP A 4 13.61 5.09 13.71
N LYS A 5 13.49 3.76 13.83
CA LYS A 5 13.93 2.87 12.76
C LYS A 5 12.82 2.21 11.95
N LEU A 6 11.57 2.25 12.42
CA LEU A 6 10.46 1.64 11.71
C LEU A 6 10.04 2.51 10.52
N ILE A 7 10.02 1.95 9.33
CA ILE A 7 9.46 2.60 8.13
C ILE A 7 8.44 1.69 7.46
N GLY A 8 7.36 2.31 6.97
CA GLY A 8 6.31 1.61 6.24
C GLY A 8 6.59 1.58 4.75
N LEU A 9 6.35 0.44 4.13
CA LEU A 9 6.30 0.28 2.68
C LEU A 9 4.85 0.01 2.30
N LEU A 10 4.26 0.88 1.50
CA LEU A 10 2.88 0.74 1.01
C LEU A 10 2.90 0.59 -0.50
N GLY A 11 2.79 -0.64 -0.97
CA GLY A 11 2.72 -0.98 -2.39
C GLY A 11 1.30 -0.86 -2.92
N GLY A 12 1.16 -0.51 -4.20
CA GLY A 12 -0.15 -0.46 -4.82
C GLY A 12 -0.14 0.06 -6.25
N ALA A 13 -1.27 -0.15 -6.94
CA ALA A 13 -1.46 0.40 -8.27
C ALA A 13 -1.55 1.93 -8.26
N PHE A 14 -2.18 2.50 -7.21
CA PHE A 14 -2.46 3.95 -7.07
C PHE A 14 -3.05 4.55 -8.33
N ASP A 15 -4.14 3.94 -8.79
CA ASP A 15 -4.79 4.25 -10.08
C ASP A 15 -6.27 4.67 -9.91
N PRO A 16 -6.53 5.87 -9.31
CA PRO A 16 -5.60 6.82 -8.68
C PRO A 16 -5.30 6.52 -7.20
N ILE A 17 -4.30 7.21 -6.62
CA ILE A 17 -4.16 7.33 -5.18
C ILE A 17 -5.36 8.11 -4.62
N HIS A 18 -5.83 7.74 -3.42
CA HIS A 18 -7.05 8.30 -2.83
C HIS A 18 -6.99 8.38 -1.31
N ASN A 19 -7.98 9.04 -0.70
CA ASN A 19 -8.00 9.33 0.74
C ASN A 19 -7.83 8.09 1.62
N ALA A 20 -8.36 6.92 1.22
CA ALA A 20 -8.15 5.70 2.00
C ALA A 20 -6.67 5.28 2.06
N HIS A 21 -5.90 5.43 0.98
CA HIS A 21 -4.46 5.14 1.01
C HIS A 21 -3.71 6.09 1.96
N ILE A 22 -4.08 7.37 1.94
CA ILE A 22 -3.48 8.41 2.79
C ILE A 22 -3.81 8.14 4.25
N SER A 23 -5.09 7.88 4.56
CA SER A 23 -5.52 7.54 5.93
C SER A 23 -4.82 6.30 6.48
N ILE A 24 -4.64 5.25 5.66
CA ILE A 24 -3.85 4.06 6.05
C ILE A 24 -2.44 4.47 6.46
N ALA A 25 -1.78 5.28 5.63
CA ALA A 25 -0.42 5.73 5.90
C ALA A 25 -0.33 6.55 7.21
N GLU A 26 -1.26 7.49 7.41
CA GLU A 26 -1.34 8.33 8.63
C GLU A 26 -1.62 7.50 9.89
N GLU A 27 -2.56 6.56 9.82
CA GLU A 27 -2.88 5.67 10.93
C GLU A 27 -1.70 4.78 11.32
N CYS A 28 -0.96 4.25 10.35
CA CYS A 28 0.25 3.47 10.61
C CYS A 28 1.33 4.32 11.30
N ILE A 29 1.53 5.57 10.87
CA ILE A 29 2.45 6.50 11.53
C ILE A 29 1.99 6.74 12.97
N LYS A 30 0.72 7.09 13.15
CA LYS A 30 0.17 7.48 14.45
C LYS A 30 0.12 6.32 15.46
N LYS A 31 -0.36 5.15 15.02
CA LYS A 31 -0.66 4.03 15.95
C LYS A 31 0.52 3.08 16.14
N ILE A 32 1.37 2.90 15.12
CA ILE A 32 2.54 1.99 15.20
C ILE A 32 3.81 2.77 15.55
N GLY A 33 3.82 4.07 15.25
CA GLY A 33 5.01 4.91 15.42
C GLY A 33 5.99 4.76 14.26
N LEU A 34 5.49 4.58 13.03
CA LEU A 34 6.35 4.56 11.86
C LEU A 34 6.93 5.96 11.63
N LYS A 35 8.22 6.04 11.35
CA LYS A 35 8.90 7.31 11.07
C LYS A 35 8.43 7.93 9.75
N LYS A 36 8.19 7.08 8.76
CA LYS A 36 7.73 7.48 7.43
C LYS A 36 7.06 6.34 6.69
N ILE A 37 6.30 6.69 5.67
CA ILE A 37 5.75 5.76 4.69
C ILE A 37 6.39 6.01 3.34
N ILE A 38 6.83 4.93 2.68
CA ILE A 38 7.27 4.95 1.29
C ILE A 38 6.16 4.31 0.45
N PHE A 39 5.50 5.11 -0.36
CA PHE A 39 4.55 4.63 -1.37
C PHE A 39 5.32 4.06 -2.56
N ILE A 40 4.92 2.89 -3.02
CA ILE A 40 5.60 2.17 -4.11
C ILE A 40 4.58 1.86 -5.21
N PRO A 41 4.40 2.78 -6.18
CA PRO A 41 3.54 2.51 -7.33
C PRO A 41 4.06 1.34 -8.14
N THR A 42 3.20 0.33 -8.39
CA THR A 42 3.60 -0.82 -9.21
C THR A 42 3.90 -0.43 -10.66
N GLY A 43 4.92 -1.02 -11.23
CA GLY A 43 5.31 -0.77 -12.62
C GLY A 43 4.28 -1.27 -13.62
N SER A 44 3.75 -2.47 -13.39
CA SER A 44 2.72 -3.11 -14.20
C SER A 44 1.84 -4.00 -13.36
N SER A 45 0.72 -4.45 -13.91
CA SER A 45 -0.15 -5.44 -13.29
C SER A 45 -0.48 -6.52 -14.32
N ALA A 46 -0.34 -7.78 -13.95
CA ALA A 46 -0.70 -8.89 -14.81
C ALA A 46 -2.21 -8.93 -15.12
N ASN A 47 -3.04 -8.46 -14.16
CA ASN A 47 -4.48 -8.67 -14.19
C ASN A 47 -5.30 -7.40 -14.46
N LYS A 48 -4.66 -6.22 -14.59
CA LYS A 48 -5.37 -4.95 -14.76
C LYS A 48 -4.66 -4.04 -15.76
N LYS A 49 -5.43 -3.47 -16.70
CA LYS A 49 -4.95 -2.34 -17.49
C LYS A 49 -4.90 -1.11 -16.60
N LEU A 50 -3.70 -0.65 -16.28
CA LEU A 50 -3.47 0.53 -15.47
C LEU A 50 -3.28 1.77 -16.35
N THR A 51 -3.61 2.93 -15.76
CA THR A 51 -3.20 4.23 -16.32
C THR A 51 -1.67 4.29 -16.39
N ASN A 52 -1.15 5.06 -17.34
CA ASN A 52 0.28 5.19 -17.55
C ASN A 52 1.01 5.45 -16.21
N TYR A 53 2.08 4.73 -16.00
CA TYR A 53 2.86 4.78 -14.75
C TYR A 53 3.37 6.19 -14.42
N ASN A 54 3.64 7.04 -15.40
CA ASN A 54 4.05 8.43 -15.15
C ASN A 54 2.96 9.21 -14.43
N HIS A 55 1.69 9.10 -14.87
CA HIS A 55 0.58 9.75 -14.18
C HIS A 55 0.37 9.20 -12.77
N ARG A 56 0.50 7.89 -12.58
CA ARG A 56 0.34 7.26 -11.26
C ARG A 56 1.44 7.68 -10.31
N LEU A 57 2.70 7.71 -10.77
CA LEU A 57 3.84 8.18 -10.00
C LEU A 57 3.67 9.65 -9.60
N GLU A 58 3.29 10.50 -10.56
CA GLU A 58 3.08 11.94 -10.31
C GLU A 58 1.96 12.17 -9.29
N MET A 59 0.81 11.50 -9.43
CA MET A 59 -0.28 11.61 -8.45
C MET A 59 0.17 11.20 -7.04
N VAL A 60 1.00 10.16 -6.90
CA VAL A 60 1.56 9.79 -5.59
C VAL A 60 2.55 10.84 -5.10
N SER A 61 3.39 11.40 -5.97
CA SER A 61 4.34 12.46 -5.61
C SER A 61 3.64 13.71 -5.08
N LEU A 62 2.49 14.08 -5.65
CA LEU A 62 1.70 15.22 -5.21
C LEU A 62 1.17 15.10 -3.77
N VAL A 63 0.93 13.90 -3.27
CA VAL A 63 0.51 13.69 -1.88
C VAL A 63 1.70 13.57 -0.92
N CYS A 64 2.91 13.45 -1.41
CA CYS A 64 4.14 13.37 -0.62
C CYS A 64 4.64 14.75 -0.12
N ASN A 65 3.82 15.80 -0.15
CA ASN A 65 4.09 17.07 0.54
C ASN A 65 4.10 16.91 2.07
N ASN A 66 3.53 15.84 2.61
CA ASN A 66 3.68 15.46 4.01
C ASN A 66 5.14 14.99 4.22
N PRO A 67 5.88 15.55 5.22
CA PRO A 67 7.29 15.22 5.45
C PRO A 67 7.51 13.72 5.81
N ASN A 68 6.48 13.05 6.27
CA ASN A 68 6.53 11.63 6.60
C ASN A 68 6.18 10.72 5.41
N PHE A 69 5.87 11.28 4.25
CA PHE A 69 5.55 10.53 3.05
C PHE A 69 6.66 10.64 2.01
N GLN A 70 7.00 9.54 1.40
CA GLN A 70 7.94 9.47 0.30
C GLN A 70 7.37 8.58 -0.79
N VAL A 71 7.80 8.79 -2.02
CA VAL A 71 7.48 7.90 -3.14
C VAL A 71 8.74 7.24 -3.65
N SER A 72 8.63 5.98 -4.06
CA SER A 72 9.70 5.26 -4.74
C SER A 72 9.22 4.78 -6.11
N ASP A 73 10.01 5.03 -7.11
CA ASP A 73 9.80 4.57 -8.49
C ASP A 73 10.48 3.21 -8.78
N PHE A 74 10.91 2.50 -7.75
CA PHE A 74 11.68 1.26 -7.87
C PHE A 74 11.02 0.23 -8.80
N GLU A 75 9.73 -0.07 -8.58
CA GLU A 75 9.02 -1.05 -9.39
C GLU A 75 8.77 -0.56 -10.82
N ILE A 76 8.56 0.75 -10.99
CA ILE A 76 8.43 1.37 -12.32
C ILE A 76 9.75 1.25 -13.08
N LYS A 77 10.88 1.60 -12.46
CA LYS A 77 12.21 1.47 -13.07
C LYS A 77 12.53 0.03 -13.42
N LYS A 78 12.21 -0.91 -12.54
CA LYS A 78 12.40 -2.34 -12.81
C LYS A 78 11.60 -2.77 -14.05
N TYR A 79 10.34 -2.38 -14.14
CA TYR A 79 9.49 -2.66 -15.29
C TYR A 79 10.03 -2.04 -16.59
N LEU A 80 10.47 -0.78 -16.54
CA LEU A 80 11.01 -0.08 -17.71
C LEU A 80 12.28 -0.75 -18.26
N ASN A 81 13.17 -1.14 -17.35
CA ASN A 81 14.47 -1.70 -17.73
C ASN A 81 14.37 -3.15 -18.22
N LYS A 82 13.52 -3.97 -17.59
CA LYS A 82 13.48 -5.40 -17.82
C LYS A 82 12.19 -5.92 -18.44
N LYS A 83 11.13 -5.09 -18.47
CA LYS A 83 9.75 -5.51 -18.83
C LYS A 83 9.21 -6.63 -17.95
N GLU A 84 9.80 -6.80 -16.76
CA GLU A 84 9.42 -7.85 -15.81
C GLU A 84 8.34 -7.34 -14.83
N ILE A 85 7.46 -8.25 -14.44
CA ILE A 85 6.52 -8.00 -13.34
C ILE A 85 7.32 -7.88 -12.04
N SER A 86 7.00 -6.90 -11.22
CA SER A 86 7.58 -6.75 -9.90
C SER A 86 6.88 -7.67 -8.91
N TYR A 87 7.65 -8.49 -8.21
CA TYR A 87 7.16 -9.27 -7.08
C TYR A 87 7.49 -8.55 -5.77
N THR A 88 6.57 -8.62 -4.81
CA THR A 88 6.75 -8.00 -3.48
C THR A 88 8.06 -8.42 -2.82
N ILE A 89 8.44 -9.68 -2.93
CA ILE A 89 9.71 -10.19 -2.36
C ILE A 89 10.93 -9.45 -2.90
N ASP A 90 10.95 -9.06 -4.18
CA ASP A 90 12.08 -8.35 -4.78
C ASP A 90 12.15 -6.90 -4.26
N THR A 91 10.99 -6.28 -4.09
CA THR A 91 10.86 -4.95 -3.49
C THR A 91 11.37 -4.97 -2.05
N LEU A 92 10.96 -5.96 -1.25
CA LEU A 92 11.43 -6.11 0.13
C LEU A 92 12.94 -6.36 0.21
N LYS A 93 13.48 -7.23 -0.64
CA LYS A 93 14.93 -7.47 -0.75
C LYS A 93 15.71 -6.20 -1.09
N PHE A 94 15.17 -5.35 -1.96
CA PHE A 94 15.81 -4.10 -2.32
C PHE A 94 15.89 -3.16 -1.11
N PHE A 95 14.76 -2.92 -0.44
CA PHE A 95 14.72 -2.00 0.70
C PHE A 95 15.40 -2.54 1.95
N SER A 96 15.46 -3.86 2.15
CA SER A 96 16.12 -4.48 3.31
C SER A 96 17.65 -4.39 3.29
N LYS A 97 18.26 -3.99 2.15
CA LYS A 97 19.71 -3.77 2.07
C LYS A 97 20.18 -2.64 2.98
N ASP A 98 19.36 -1.65 3.25
CA ASP A 98 19.65 -0.62 4.23
C ASP A 98 19.35 -1.14 5.64
N SER A 99 20.40 -1.61 6.33
CA SER A 99 20.30 -2.19 7.66
C SER A 99 19.90 -1.20 8.75
N LYS A 100 19.87 0.10 8.46
CA LYS A 100 19.51 1.15 9.43
C LYS A 100 18.02 1.11 9.78
N PHE A 101 17.17 0.65 8.86
CA PHE A 101 15.72 0.66 9.04
C PHE A 101 15.14 -0.74 9.25
N THR A 102 14.09 -0.81 10.04
CA THR A 102 13.22 -1.97 10.16
C THR A 102 12.01 -1.74 9.27
N LEU A 103 11.74 -2.66 8.38
CA LEU A 103 10.67 -2.54 7.38
C LEU A 103 9.36 -3.07 7.93
N CYS A 104 8.28 -2.35 7.64
CA CYS A 104 6.90 -2.76 7.85
C CYS A 104 6.17 -2.70 6.51
N PHE A 105 5.89 -3.85 5.90
CA PHE A 105 5.10 -3.91 4.67
C PHE A 105 3.61 -3.87 5.00
N ILE A 106 2.91 -2.89 4.45
CA ILE A 106 1.51 -2.59 4.75
C ILE A 106 0.64 -3.15 3.63
N LEU A 107 -0.35 -3.98 4.00
CA LEU A 107 -1.29 -4.59 3.07
C LEU A 107 -2.69 -4.70 3.69
N GLY A 108 -3.72 -4.71 2.85
CA GLY A 108 -5.10 -4.92 3.31
C GLY A 108 -5.38 -6.39 3.63
N SER A 109 -6.40 -6.65 4.46
CA SER A 109 -6.88 -8.00 4.78
C SER A 109 -7.19 -8.84 3.55
N ASP A 110 -7.81 -8.25 2.50
CA ASP A 110 -8.10 -8.93 1.23
C ASP A 110 -6.85 -9.47 0.53
N ALA A 111 -5.78 -8.66 0.52
CA ALA A 111 -4.51 -9.04 -0.08
C ALA A 111 -3.80 -10.11 0.75
N PHE A 112 -3.91 -10.03 2.08
CA PHE A 112 -3.35 -11.04 2.97
C PHE A 112 -4.06 -12.38 2.85
N SER A 113 -5.39 -12.42 2.76
CA SER A 113 -6.15 -13.67 2.62
C SER A 113 -5.77 -14.49 1.39
N SER A 114 -5.22 -13.83 0.36
CA SER A 114 -4.72 -14.47 -0.86
C SER A 114 -3.19 -14.42 -1.01
N ILE A 115 -2.47 -14.21 0.10
CA ILE A 115 -1.01 -14.01 0.09
C ILE A 115 -0.25 -15.23 -0.44
N ASN A 116 -0.82 -16.44 -0.29
CA ASN A 116 -0.24 -17.68 -0.80
C ASN A 116 -0.12 -17.72 -2.33
N SER A 117 -0.85 -16.87 -3.04
CA SER A 117 -0.68 -16.68 -4.48
C SER A 117 0.55 -15.83 -4.86
N TRP A 118 1.20 -15.19 -3.88
CA TRP A 118 2.35 -14.33 -4.13
C TRP A 118 3.65 -15.13 -4.24
N TYR A 119 4.47 -14.77 -5.20
CA TYR A 119 5.76 -15.43 -5.38
C TYR A 119 6.61 -15.34 -4.11
N LYS A 120 7.03 -16.51 -3.58
CA LYS A 120 7.82 -16.65 -2.35
C LYS A 120 7.20 -15.98 -1.12
N TRP A 121 5.89 -16.06 -0.98
CA TRP A 121 5.15 -15.39 0.08
C TRP A 121 5.62 -15.75 1.51
N LYS A 122 6.02 -17.01 1.74
CA LYS A 122 6.55 -17.45 3.05
C LYS A 122 7.84 -16.75 3.43
N ASP A 123 8.63 -16.31 2.44
CA ASP A 123 9.91 -15.65 2.67
C ASP A 123 9.78 -14.15 3.01
N LEU A 124 8.59 -13.56 2.90
CA LEU A 124 8.39 -12.12 3.11
C LEU A 124 8.83 -11.70 4.51
N LEU A 125 8.50 -12.52 5.53
CA LEU A 125 8.85 -12.27 6.93
C LEU A 125 10.37 -12.33 7.21
N ASN A 126 11.18 -12.82 6.29
CA ASN A 126 12.64 -12.76 6.41
C ASN A 126 13.20 -11.34 6.16
N TYR A 127 12.38 -10.44 5.61
CA TYR A 127 12.82 -9.10 5.20
C TYR A 127 12.04 -7.97 5.87
N THR A 128 10.87 -8.24 6.42
CA THR A 128 9.96 -7.21 6.93
C THR A 128 9.05 -7.75 8.03
N HIS A 129 8.40 -6.84 8.76
CA HIS A 129 7.14 -7.14 9.44
C HIS A 129 5.98 -6.92 8.47
N LEU A 130 4.89 -7.65 8.61
CA LEU A 130 3.66 -7.40 7.86
C LEU A 130 2.67 -6.64 8.75
N ILE A 131 2.14 -5.54 8.24
CA ILE A 131 1.07 -4.80 8.89
C ILE A 131 -0.20 -5.04 8.10
N ILE A 132 -1.12 -5.80 8.67
CA ILE A 132 -2.40 -6.09 8.04
C ILE A 132 -3.42 -5.03 8.46
N ILE A 133 -3.99 -4.36 7.47
CA ILE A 133 -5.02 -3.36 7.67
C ILE A 133 -6.38 -4.03 7.60
N GLU A 134 -7.09 -4.08 8.71
CA GLU A 134 -8.49 -4.52 8.74
C GLU A 134 -9.43 -3.37 8.43
N ARG A 135 -10.38 -3.62 7.56
CA ARG A 135 -11.49 -2.70 7.30
C ARG A 135 -12.67 -3.08 8.19
N SER A 136 -13.46 -2.10 8.62
CA SER A 136 -14.63 -2.32 9.49
C SER A 136 -15.60 -3.39 8.96
N ASN A 137 -15.71 -3.53 7.64
CA ASN A 137 -16.60 -4.49 6.96
C ASN A 137 -15.86 -5.74 6.45
N ASN A 138 -14.56 -5.86 6.68
CA ASN A 138 -13.76 -6.98 6.20
C ASN A 138 -12.65 -7.30 7.22
N GLN A 139 -13.10 -7.78 8.39
CA GLN A 139 -12.19 -8.31 9.40
C GLN A 139 -11.51 -9.58 8.84
N LEU A 140 -10.29 -9.81 9.27
CA LEU A 140 -9.59 -11.06 9.00
C LEU A 140 -10.43 -12.22 9.54
N ASN A 141 -11.22 -12.84 8.67
CA ASN A 141 -11.89 -14.07 9.01
C ASN A 141 -10.96 -15.23 8.66
N SER A 142 -10.44 -15.92 9.69
CA SER A 142 -9.56 -17.05 9.50
C SER A 142 -10.22 -18.16 8.68
N ASP A 143 -11.53 -18.35 8.83
CA ASP A 143 -12.27 -19.45 8.21
C ASP A 143 -12.34 -19.35 6.67
N ASP A 144 -12.16 -18.14 6.14
CA ASP A 144 -12.16 -17.89 4.69
C ASP A 144 -10.76 -17.99 4.05
N MET A 145 -9.73 -18.32 4.84
CA MET A 145 -8.36 -18.42 4.37
C MET A 145 -7.92 -19.88 4.15
N PRO A 146 -7.04 -20.15 3.19
CA PRO A 146 -6.36 -21.45 3.12
C PRO A 146 -5.63 -21.78 4.42
N ASN A 147 -5.66 -23.05 4.85
CA ASN A 147 -5.06 -23.49 6.12
C ASN A 147 -3.60 -23.02 6.27
N GLU A 148 -2.81 -23.08 5.19
CA GLU A 148 -1.41 -22.65 5.24
C GLU A 148 -1.24 -21.13 5.51
N VAL A 149 -2.23 -20.31 5.13
CA VAL A 149 -2.25 -18.86 5.43
C VAL A 149 -2.68 -18.63 6.88
N GLN A 150 -3.63 -19.43 7.38
CA GLN A 150 -4.03 -19.40 8.78
C GLN A 150 -2.86 -19.75 9.70
N ASP A 151 -2.16 -20.86 9.42
CA ASP A 151 -0.99 -21.31 10.19
C ASP A 151 0.11 -20.24 10.16
N PHE A 152 0.35 -19.63 9.02
CA PHE A 152 1.33 -18.55 8.88
C PHE A 152 0.94 -17.31 9.70
N LEU A 153 -0.34 -16.94 9.72
CA LEU A 153 -0.86 -15.85 10.54
C LEU A 153 -0.67 -16.16 12.02
N ILE A 154 -1.19 -17.31 12.50
CA ILE A 154 -1.18 -17.70 13.91
C ILE A 154 0.27 -17.76 14.43
N SER A 155 1.16 -18.39 13.68
CA SER A 155 2.55 -18.61 14.11
C SER A 155 3.37 -17.33 14.21
N ASN A 156 3.00 -16.26 13.50
CA ASN A 156 3.81 -15.06 13.41
C ASN A 156 3.12 -13.80 13.96
N THR A 157 1.88 -13.90 14.45
CA THR A 157 1.13 -12.75 14.96
C THR A 157 1.67 -12.26 16.30
N THR A 158 1.80 -10.95 16.43
CA THR A 158 2.04 -10.27 17.70
C THR A 158 0.98 -9.20 17.95
N LYS A 159 0.63 -9.01 19.23
CA LYS A 159 -0.19 -7.87 19.70
C LYS A 159 0.67 -6.76 20.32
N ASP A 160 1.96 -7.01 20.50
CA ASP A 160 2.90 -6.04 21.09
C ASP A 160 3.64 -5.27 20.01
N ILE A 161 3.32 -3.97 19.88
CA ILE A 161 4.01 -3.06 18.97
C ILE A 161 5.51 -2.98 19.27
N ASN A 162 5.91 -3.16 20.53
CA ASN A 162 7.32 -3.13 20.88
C ASN A 162 8.08 -4.33 20.30
N ALA A 163 7.42 -5.44 20.01
CA ALA A 163 8.04 -6.56 19.31
C ALA A 163 8.54 -6.14 17.91
N LEU A 164 7.79 -5.28 17.19
CA LEU A 164 8.20 -4.74 15.90
C LEU A 164 9.45 -3.86 16.02
N LYS A 165 9.56 -3.10 17.11
CA LYS A 165 10.71 -2.20 17.35
C LYS A 165 11.98 -2.94 17.74
N LYS A 166 11.83 -4.03 18.50
CA LYS A 166 12.95 -4.83 19.04
C LYS A 166 13.52 -5.82 18.03
N ASN A 167 12.73 -6.23 17.05
CA ASN A 167 13.12 -7.22 16.06
C ASN A 167 13.21 -6.58 14.68
N LYS A 168 14.08 -7.14 13.84
CA LYS A 168 14.34 -6.59 12.49
C LYS A 168 13.23 -6.92 11.49
N ASN A 169 12.56 -8.06 11.68
CA ASN A 169 11.55 -8.62 10.80
C ASN A 169 10.81 -9.76 11.53
N GLY A 170 9.89 -10.46 10.85
CA GLY A 170 9.37 -11.75 11.28
C GLY A 170 7.99 -11.71 11.94
N TYR A 171 7.40 -10.55 12.22
CA TYR A 171 6.10 -10.46 12.86
C TYR A 171 4.99 -10.00 11.91
N ILE A 172 3.78 -10.46 12.21
CA ILE A 172 2.53 -9.96 11.64
C ILE A 172 1.80 -9.17 12.73
N TYR A 173 1.42 -7.95 12.42
CA TYR A 173 0.64 -7.08 13.30
C TYR A 173 -0.64 -6.65 12.59
N THR A 174 -1.79 -6.88 13.22
CA THR A 174 -3.08 -6.47 12.67
C THR A 174 -3.47 -5.11 13.24
N LEU A 175 -3.72 -4.17 12.36
CA LEU A 175 -4.14 -2.81 12.71
C LEU A 175 -5.62 -2.63 12.37
N PRO A 176 -6.53 -2.64 13.37
CA PRO A 176 -7.92 -2.33 13.15
C PRO A 176 -8.08 -0.83 12.85
N THR A 177 -8.80 -0.52 11.79
CA THR A 177 -8.94 0.86 11.34
C THR A 177 -10.36 1.15 10.88
N VAL A 178 -10.80 2.38 11.18
CA VAL A 178 -12.06 2.92 10.64
C VAL A 178 -11.70 3.69 9.37
N PHE A 179 -11.96 3.10 8.20
CA PHE A 179 -11.60 3.75 6.93
C PHE A 179 -12.79 4.19 6.11
N TYR A 180 -12.51 5.17 5.27
CA TYR A 180 -13.35 5.48 4.12
C TYR A 180 -13.40 4.28 3.19
N GLU A 181 -14.60 3.81 2.89
CA GLU A 181 -14.85 2.76 1.91
C GLU A 181 -14.66 3.30 0.49
N ASN A 182 -13.43 3.59 0.13
CA ASN A 182 -13.13 4.11 -1.20
C ASN A 182 -12.27 3.10 -1.95
N SER A 183 -12.66 2.74 -3.16
CA SER A 183 -11.81 1.96 -4.06
C SER A 183 -11.49 2.75 -5.32
N SER A 184 -10.29 2.52 -5.87
CA SER A 184 -9.91 3.12 -7.16
C SER A 184 -10.91 2.76 -8.27
N THR A 185 -11.55 1.60 -8.20
CA THR A 185 -12.57 1.18 -9.17
C THR A 185 -13.83 2.03 -9.05
N GLU A 186 -14.32 2.26 -7.84
CA GLU A 186 -15.47 3.12 -7.60
C GLU A 186 -15.18 4.56 -8.04
N ILE A 187 -14.01 5.08 -7.69
CA ILE A 187 -13.58 6.42 -8.09
C ILE A 187 -13.58 6.55 -9.62
N LYS A 188 -12.98 5.61 -10.34
CA LYS A 188 -12.99 5.62 -11.81
C LYS A 188 -14.40 5.56 -12.39
N ASN A 189 -15.29 4.79 -11.80
CA ASN A 189 -16.67 4.73 -12.23
C ASN A 189 -17.43 6.04 -12.01
N LYS A 190 -17.19 6.72 -10.87
CA LYS A 190 -17.75 8.05 -10.60
C LYS A 190 -17.22 9.10 -11.57
N LEU A 191 -15.91 9.10 -11.82
CA LEU A 191 -15.27 10.01 -12.77
C LEU A 191 -15.85 9.86 -14.20
N LYS A 192 -16.03 8.63 -14.67
CA LYS A 192 -16.68 8.36 -15.97
C LYS A 192 -18.10 8.91 -16.07
N LYS A 193 -18.81 8.96 -14.95
CA LYS A 193 -20.19 9.47 -14.86
C LYS A 193 -20.25 10.96 -14.50
N ASN A 194 -19.13 11.66 -14.44
CA ASN A 194 -19.01 13.04 -13.95
C ASN A 194 -19.65 13.24 -12.54
N ALA A 195 -19.64 12.20 -11.72
CA ALA A 195 -20.14 12.25 -10.35
C ALA A 195 -19.05 12.78 -9.38
N SER A 196 -19.49 13.39 -8.28
CA SER A 196 -18.59 13.97 -7.30
C SER A 196 -17.66 12.94 -6.65
N THR A 197 -16.37 13.24 -6.61
CA THR A 197 -15.33 12.47 -5.94
C THR A 197 -14.64 13.25 -4.80
N ARG A 198 -15.21 14.38 -4.36
CA ARG A 198 -14.63 15.29 -3.34
C ARG A 198 -14.25 14.59 -2.05
N LYS A 199 -15.11 13.67 -1.56
CA LYS A 199 -14.85 12.94 -0.31
C LYS A 199 -13.85 11.79 -0.49
N MET A 200 -13.53 11.43 -1.72
CA MET A 200 -12.74 10.22 -2.04
C MET A 200 -11.30 10.57 -2.44
N LEU A 201 -11.09 11.72 -3.05
CA LEU A 201 -9.81 12.18 -3.57
C LEU A 201 -9.39 13.49 -2.91
N PRO A 202 -8.08 13.66 -2.64
CA PRO A 202 -7.52 14.97 -2.35
C PRO A 202 -7.78 15.94 -3.50
N GLU A 203 -7.95 17.23 -3.19
CA GLU A 203 -8.24 18.26 -4.21
C GLU A 203 -7.14 18.30 -5.29
N ILE A 204 -5.87 18.26 -4.87
CA ILE A 204 -4.73 18.28 -5.81
C ILE A 204 -4.76 17.11 -6.81
N ILE A 205 -5.27 15.94 -6.38
CA ILE A 205 -5.42 14.78 -7.27
C ILE A 205 -6.59 14.96 -8.21
N ARG A 206 -7.69 15.56 -7.74
CA ARG A 206 -8.84 15.89 -8.61
C ARG A 206 -8.44 16.87 -9.71
N GLU A 207 -7.72 17.93 -9.35
CA GLU A 207 -7.20 18.93 -10.31
C GLU A 207 -6.23 18.29 -11.32
N TYR A 208 -5.35 17.41 -10.86
CA TYR A 208 -4.44 16.66 -11.74
C TYR A 208 -5.21 15.81 -12.75
N ILE A 209 -6.20 15.05 -12.29
CA ILE A 209 -7.04 14.19 -13.14
C ILE A 209 -7.76 15.02 -14.20
N LEU A 210 -8.33 16.18 -13.83
CA LEU A 210 -8.99 17.10 -14.75
C LEU A 210 -8.04 17.65 -15.80
N ARG A 211 -6.91 18.20 -15.35
CA ARG A 211 -5.90 18.82 -16.23
C ARG A 211 -5.41 17.84 -17.30
N HIS A 212 -5.20 16.59 -16.92
CA HIS A 212 -4.69 15.56 -17.81
C HIS A 212 -5.79 14.69 -18.47
N LYS A 213 -7.07 15.05 -18.27
CA LYS A 213 -8.23 14.32 -18.81
C LYS A 213 -8.17 12.81 -18.59
N LEU A 214 -7.73 12.40 -17.38
CA LEU A 214 -7.61 11.00 -17.03
C LEU A 214 -8.97 10.39 -16.74
N TYR A 215 -9.09 9.08 -16.90
CA TYR A 215 -10.29 8.29 -16.60
C TYR A 215 -11.54 8.70 -17.37
N SER A 216 -11.36 9.22 -18.60
CA SER A 216 -12.45 9.65 -19.48
C SER A 216 -13.30 10.81 -18.92
N VAL A 217 -12.68 11.69 -18.15
CA VAL A 217 -13.33 12.93 -17.69
C VAL A 217 -13.50 13.89 -18.85
N THR A 218 -14.75 14.29 -19.16
CA THR A 218 -15.12 15.16 -20.28
C THR A 218 -15.56 16.56 -19.85
N GLY A 219 -15.27 16.99 -18.63
CA GLY A 219 -15.74 18.31 -18.15
C GLY A 219 -15.37 18.58 -16.69
N HIS A 220 -16.04 19.56 -16.08
CA HIS A 220 -15.83 19.91 -14.68
C HIS A 220 -16.27 18.75 -13.74
N ILE A 221 -15.38 18.32 -12.87
CA ILE A 221 -15.74 17.41 -11.79
C ILE A 221 -16.52 18.23 -10.73
N LYS A 222 -17.77 17.87 -10.49
CA LYS A 222 -18.62 18.48 -9.45
C LYS A 222 -18.14 18.12 -8.05
#